data_8fc0ececfad623ae3bcb705780bfb27d
#
_entry.id   8fc0ececfad623ae3bcb705780bfb27d
#
_cell.length_a   1.000
_cell.length_b   1.000
_cell.length_c   1.000
_cell.angle_alpha   90.00
_cell.angle_beta   90.00
_cell.angle_gamma   90.00
#
_symmetry.space_group_name_H-M   'P 1'
#
loop_
_entity.id
_entity.type
_entity.pdbx_description
1 polymer ?
#
loop_
_entity_poly.entity_id
_entity_poly.type
_entity_poly.pdbx_seq_one_letter_code
_entity_poly.pdbx_strand_id
1 'polypeptide(L)'
;MKFVGACEYDGSNFSGFQSQKNARSVQGALEKAISSVGRLTNKINYSGRTDAGVHSLGQVFDFESVDSRTIDQWLRGINSALPESISVTSLQEAPKDFHSRFDAIKRTYAYIIYAGPTRPIFLRDYVLWEKNKIDI
;
A
#
# COMPACT_ATOMS: atom_id res chain seq x y z
N MET A 1 -12.20 13.52 11.76
CA MET A 1 -10.76 13.37 12.07
C MET A 1 -10.05 12.79 10.86
N LYS A 2 -8.86 13.27 10.61
CA LYS A 2 -8.01 12.76 9.53
C LYS A 2 -6.90 11.88 10.11
N PHE A 3 -6.61 10.79 9.42
CA PHE A 3 -5.57 9.83 9.76
C PHE A 3 -4.62 9.64 8.59
N VAL A 4 -3.35 9.47 8.89
CA VAL A 4 -2.33 9.11 7.91
C VAL A 4 -1.70 7.79 8.33
N GLY A 5 -1.51 6.92 7.35
CA GLY A 5 -0.92 5.60 7.58
C GLY A 5 0.08 5.23 6.50
N ALA A 6 0.85 4.21 6.80
CA ALA A 6 1.69 3.54 5.82
C ALA A 6 1.25 2.08 5.70
N CYS A 7 1.28 1.57 4.49
CA CYS A 7 0.98 0.17 4.23
C CYS A 7 2.05 -0.46 3.35
N GLU A 8 2.26 -1.74 3.56
CA GLU A 8 3.04 -2.58 2.67
C GLU A 8 2.13 -3.59 1.99
N TYR A 9 2.45 -3.97 0.78
CA TYR A 9 1.67 -4.96 0.05
C TYR A 9 2.50 -5.73 -0.96
N ASP A 10 2.13 -6.99 -1.12
CA ASP A 10 2.53 -7.82 -2.24
C ASP A 10 1.52 -7.57 -3.36
N GLY A 11 1.96 -6.89 -4.41
CA GLY A 11 1.11 -6.47 -5.52
C GLY A 11 0.83 -7.53 -6.57
N SER A 12 1.34 -8.75 -6.41
CA SER A 12 1.26 -9.80 -7.43
C SER A 12 -0.16 -10.10 -7.91
N ASN A 13 -1.14 -10.06 -7.00
CA ASN A 13 -2.54 -10.37 -7.29
C ASN A 13 -3.43 -9.12 -7.42
N PHE A 14 -2.84 -7.95 -7.55
CA PHE A 14 -3.58 -6.70 -7.70
C PHE A 14 -3.32 -6.06 -9.07
N SER A 15 -4.34 -5.39 -9.59
CA SER A 15 -4.26 -4.58 -10.81
C SER A 15 -3.80 -3.16 -10.48
N GLY A 16 -2.78 -3.04 -9.63
CA GLY A 16 -2.23 -1.78 -9.16
C GLY A 16 -2.88 -1.28 -7.88
N PHE A 17 -2.40 -0.12 -7.41
CA PHE A 17 -2.93 0.50 -6.19
C PHE A 17 -4.28 1.15 -6.43
N GLN A 18 -4.40 1.94 -7.49
CA GLN A 18 -5.57 2.77 -7.75
C GLN A 18 -6.80 1.93 -8.08
N SER A 19 -7.95 2.30 -7.49
CA SER A 19 -9.24 1.68 -7.78
C SER A 19 -9.60 1.80 -9.25
N GLN A 20 -9.99 0.68 -9.84
CA GLN A 20 -10.40 0.56 -11.24
C GLN A 20 -11.71 -0.21 -11.31
N LYS A 21 -12.49 0.05 -12.36
CA LYS A 21 -13.72 -0.68 -12.60
C LYS A 21 -13.40 -2.15 -12.93
N ASN A 22 -14.04 -3.08 -12.21
CA ASN A 22 -13.92 -4.53 -12.40
C ASN A 22 -12.49 -5.10 -12.19
N ALA A 23 -11.65 -4.40 -11.42
CA ALA A 23 -10.31 -4.87 -11.12
C ALA A 23 -10.02 -4.81 -9.61
N ARG A 24 -9.28 -5.80 -9.12
CA ARG A 24 -8.85 -5.85 -7.72
C ARG A 24 -7.71 -4.86 -7.51
N SER A 25 -7.88 -3.92 -6.57
CA SER A 25 -6.89 -2.89 -6.28
C SER A 25 -6.57 -2.83 -4.79
N VAL A 26 -5.39 -2.32 -4.46
CA VAL A 26 -4.99 -2.09 -3.06
C VAL A 26 -5.88 -1.02 -2.43
N GLN A 27 -6.19 0.06 -3.15
CA GLN A 27 -7.09 1.11 -2.68
C GLN A 27 -8.46 0.53 -2.31
N GLY A 28 -9.05 -0.29 -3.16
CA GLY A 28 -10.35 -0.91 -2.90
C GLY A 28 -10.33 -1.79 -1.65
N ALA A 29 -9.27 -2.58 -1.46
CA ALA A 29 -9.10 -3.41 -0.27
C ALA A 29 -8.94 -2.58 1.00
N LEU A 30 -8.16 -1.50 0.96
CA LEU A 30 -7.99 -0.57 2.08
C LEU A 30 -9.31 0.12 2.44
N GLU A 31 -10.01 0.66 1.45
CA GLU A 31 -11.30 1.35 1.68
C GLU A 31 -12.34 0.41 2.29
N LYS A 32 -12.41 -0.83 1.83
CA LYS A 32 -13.28 -1.85 2.40
C LYS A 32 -12.92 -2.17 3.85
N ALA A 33 -11.63 -2.35 4.14
CA ALA A 33 -11.16 -2.65 5.48
C ALA A 33 -11.41 -1.48 6.45
N ILE A 34 -11.12 -0.25 6.03
CA ILE A 34 -11.40 0.95 6.82
C ILE A 34 -12.90 1.07 7.11
N SER A 35 -13.73 0.85 6.10
CA SER A 35 -15.19 0.94 6.23
C SER A 35 -15.78 -0.14 7.14
N SER A 36 -15.08 -1.24 7.37
CA SER A 36 -15.51 -2.26 8.34
C SER A 36 -15.28 -1.84 9.79
N VAL A 37 -14.39 -0.88 10.03
CA VAL A 37 -14.06 -0.37 11.37
C VAL A 37 -14.87 0.88 11.70
N GLY A 38 -15.01 1.79 10.74
CA GLY A 38 -15.75 3.02 10.92
C GLY A 38 -16.12 3.65 9.58
N ARG A 39 -16.88 4.73 9.63
CA ARG A 39 -17.36 5.40 8.42
C ARG A 39 -16.25 6.14 7.70
N LEU A 40 -15.97 5.73 6.49
CA LEU A 40 -15.08 6.44 5.59
C LEU A 40 -15.86 7.60 4.94
N THR A 41 -15.39 8.83 5.12
CA THR A 41 -16.10 10.02 4.64
C THR A 41 -15.94 10.20 3.14
N ASN A 42 -14.73 9.98 2.63
CA ASN A 42 -14.38 10.11 1.23
C ASN A 42 -13.47 8.93 0.84
N LYS A 43 -13.16 8.82 -0.45
CA LYS A 43 -12.11 7.89 -0.89
C LYS A 43 -10.79 8.26 -0.23
N ILE A 44 -9.94 7.26 -0.01
CA ILE A 44 -8.61 7.52 0.55
C ILE A 44 -7.74 8.27 -0.47
N ASN A 45 -6.86 9.12 0.05
CA ASN A 45 -5.75 9.67 -0.74
C ASN A 45 -4.51 8.79 -0.54
N TYR A 46 -3.60 8.82 -1.50
CA TYR A 46 -2.36 8.06 -1.44
C TYR A 46 -1.23 8.80 -2.17
N SER A 47 0.00 8.55 -1.74
CA SER A 47 1.16 9.31 -2.21
C SER A 47 1.53 9.04 -3.65
N GLY A 48 1.40 7.79 -4.10
CA GLY A 48 1.77 7.44 -5.46
C GLY A 48 1.04 6.22 -5.98
N ARG A 49 0.78 6.21 -7.28
CA ARG A 49 0.21 5.06 -7.97
C ARG A 49 1.30 4.01 -8.18
N THR A 50 0.94 2.76 -8.00
CA THR A 50 1.75 1.63 -8.46
C THR A 50 0.97 0.86 -9.52
N ASP A 51 1.70 0.35 -10.50
CA ASP A 51 1.11 -0.43 -11.58
C ASP A 51 0.79 -1.87 -11.13
N ALA A 52 0.07 -2.60 -11.98
CA ALA A 52 -0.27 -4.00 -11.71
C ALA A 52 1.00 -4.81 -11.39
N GLY A 53 0.94 -5.59 -10.33
CA GLY A 53 2.03 -6.45 -9.90
C GLY A 53 3.15 -5.78 -9.10
N VAL A 54 3.15 -4.46 -8.98
CA VAL A 54 4.19 -3.74 -8.22
C VAL A 54 3.94 -3.85 -6.72
N HIS A 55 5.01 -4.13 -5.98
CA HIS A 55 5.01 -4.23 -4.51
C HIS A 55 5.32 -2.89 -3.87
N SER A 56 4.99 -2.75 -2.60
CA SER A 56 5.40 -1.59 -1.81
C SER A 56 5.77 -1.99 -0.39
N LEU A 57 6.80 -1.33 0.15
CA LEU A 57 7.18 -1.45 1.56
C LEU A 57 6.63 -0.31 2.42
N GLY A 58 6.13 0.76 1.82
CA GLY A 58 5.67 1.92 2.58
C GLY A 58 4.87 2.90 1.74
N GLN A 59 3.74 2.48 1.19
CA GLN A 59 2.81 3.40 0.56
C GLN A 59 2.10 4.21 1.63
N VAL A 60 2.16 5.52 1.51
CA VAL A 60 1.48 6.44 2.44
C VAL A 60 0.07 6.75 1.92
N PHE A 61 -0.89 6.68 2.81
CA PHE A 61 -2.28 7.01 2.50
C PHE A 61 -2.90 7.83 3.65
N ASP A 62 -3.97 8.53 3.36
CA ASP A 62 -4.76 9.22 4.37
C ASP A 62 -6.25 9.01 4.16
N PHE A 63 -7.00 9.09 5.24
CA PHE A 63 -8.45 8.99 5.19
C PHE A 63 -9.10 9.85 6.28
N GLU A 64 -10.37 10.14 6.10
CA GLU A 64 -11.19 10.86 7.07
C GLU A 64 -12.32 10.00 7.58
N SER A 65 -12.59 10.10 8.87
CA SER A 65 -13.74 9.47 9.51
C SER A 65 -14.35 10.37 10.55
N VAL A 66 -15.66 10.27 10.71
CA VAL A 66 -16.40 10.96 11.79
C VAL A 66 -16.44 10.09 13.06
N ASP A 67 -16.05 8.83 12.96
CA ASP A 67 -16.12 7.91 14.09
C ASP A 67 -14.92 8.10 15.01
N SER A 68 -15.21 8.18 16.31
CA SER A 68 -14.21 8.34 17.35
C SER A 68 -13.69 6.98 17.79
N ARG A 69 -12.49 6.63 17.34
CA ARG A 69 -11.79 5.39 17.70
C ARG A 69 -10.34 5.70 18.00
N THR A 70 -9.75 4.89 18.86
CA THR A 70 -8.31 5.01 19.14
C THR A 70 -7.50 4.53 17.93
N ILE A 71 -6.27 4.98 17.85
CA ILE A 71 -5.32 4.51 16.80
C ILE A 71 -5.20 2.99 16.84
N ASP A 72 -5.11 2.40 18.03
CA ASP A 72 -5.01 0.95 18.19
C ASP A 72 -6.26 0.22 17.66
N GLN A 73 -7.44 0.75 17.93
CA GLN A 73 -8.69 0.19 17.41
C GLN A 73 -8.75 0.25 15.89
N TRP A 74 -8.35 1.38 15.31
CA TRP A 74 -8.27 1.52 13.86
C TRP A 74 -7.27 0.53 13.26
N LEU A 75 -6.04 0.51 13.78
CA LEU A 75 -4.97 -0.31 13.25
C LEU A 75 -5.29 -1.80 13.28
N ARG A 76 -5.76 -2.29 14.41
CA ARG A 76 -6.14 -3.70 14.57
C ARG A 76 -7.33 -4.06 13.70
N GLY A 77 -8.35 -3.21 13.70
CA GLY A 77 -9.57 -3.46 12.93
C GLY A 77 -9.30 -3.49 11.43
N ILE A 78 -8.55 -2.53 10.94
CA ILE A 78 -8.18 -2.48 9.50
C ILE A 78 -7.40 -3.74 9.12
N ASN A 79 -6.35 -4.09 9.88
CA ASN A 79 -5.53 -5.24 9.56
C ASN A 79 -6.29 -6.57 9.67
N SER A 80 -7.27 -6.68 10.56
CA SER A 80 -8.09 -7.89 10.65
C SER A 80 -9.01 -8.09 9.44
N ALA A 81 -9.33 -7.01 8.73
CA ALA A 81 -10.21 -7.04 7.56
C ALA A 81 -9.44 -7.07 6.24
N LEU A 82 -8.13 -6.81 6.25
CA LEU A 82 -7.30 -6.83 5.06
C LEU A 82 -6.95 -8.27 4.64
N PRO A 83 -6.74 -8.50 3.32
CA PRO A 83 -6.16 -9.77 2.87
C PRO A 83 -4.71 -9.91 3.34
N GLU A 84 -4.19 -11.14 3.34
CA GLU A 84 -2.81 -11.46 3.78
C GLU A 84 -1.73 -10.68 3.03
N SER A 85 -2.04 -10.21 1.84
CA SER A 85 -1.09 -9.51 0.97
C SER A 85 -0.96 -8.01 1.26
N ILE A 86 -1.73 -7.47 2.21
CA ILE A 86 -1.68 -6.06 2.59
C ILE A 86 -1.62 -5.94 4.11
N SER A 87 -0.74 -5.08 4.60
CA SER A 87 -0.65 -4.76 6.01
C SER A 87 -0.48 -3.25 6.20
N VAL A 88 -1.27 -2.67 7.08
CA VAL A 88 -1.05 -1.29 7.55
C VAL A 88 -0.05 -1.37 8.69
N THR A 89 1.11 -0.77 8.50
CA THR A 89 2.25 -0.87 9.41
C THR A 89 2.28 0.25 10.45
N SER A 90 1.68 1.39 10.12
CA SER A 90 1.58 2.52 11.05
C SER A 90 0.33 3.34 10.76
N LEU A 91 -0.17 4.01 11.78
CA LEU A 91 -1.29 4.92 11.68
C LEU A 91 -1.17 6.00 12.76
N GLN A 92 -1.50 7.23 12.41
CA GLN A 92 -1.53 8.34 13.35
C GLN A 92 -2.55 9.38 12.91
N GLU A 93 -2.95 10.26 13.84
CA GLU A 93 -3.76 11.41 13.48
C GLU A 93 -2.94 12.38 12.64
N ALA A 94 -3.59 13.01 11.69
CA ALA A 94 -2.97 14.01 10.82
C ALA A 94 -3.71 15.34 10.91
N PRO A 95 -3.02 16.47 10.63
CA PRO A 95 -3.69 17.76 10.49
C PRO A 95 -4.80 17.69 9.45
N LYS A 96 -5.85 18.48 9.65
CA LYS A 96 -7.03 18.45 8.78
C LYS A 96 -6.72 18.77 7.33
N ASP A 97 -5.70 19.58 7.08
CA ASP A 97 -5.25 19.99 5.74
C ASP A 97 -4.18 19.09 5.14
N PHE A 98 -3.74 18.05 5.87
CA PHE A 98 -2.77 17.07 5.35
C PHE A 98 -3.31 16.31 4.13
N HIS A 99 -2.47 16.11 3.13
CA HIS A 99 -2.80 15.33 1.95
C HIS A 99 -1.59 14.49 1.52
N SER A 100 -1.73 13.16 1.58
CA SER A 100 -0.63 12.22 1.34
C SER A 100 0.02 12.36 -0.04
N ARG A 101 -0.72 12.79 -1.05
CA ARG A 101 -0.18 13.02 -2.39
C ARG A 101 0.51 14.36 -2.53
N PHE A 102 -0.14 15.44 -2.10
CA PHE A 102 0.36 16.81 -2.32
C PHE A 102 1.46 17.20 -1.35
N ASP A 103 1.47 16.63 -0.15
CA ASP A 103 2.49 16.89 0.87
C ASP A 103 3.68 15.92 0.78
N ALA A 104 3.67 14.99 -0.16
CA ALA A 104 4.79 14.08 -0.38
C ALA A 104 5.99 14.84 -0.95
N ILE A 105 7.12 14.74 -0.27
CA ILE A 105 8.38 15.40 -0.68
C ILE A 105 9.35 14.44 -1.34
N LYS A 106 9.13 13.13 -1.21
CA LYS A 106 10.03 12.10 -1.75
C LYS A 106 9.25 10.82 -2.04
N ARG A 107 9.58 10.19 -3.15
CA ARG A 107 9.14 8.83 -3.50
C ARG A 107 10.38 8.03 -3.88
N THR A 108 10.53 6.87 -3.26
CA THR A 108 11.69 6.00 -3.49
C THR A 108 11.24 4.73 -4.18
N TYR A 109 11.93 4.37 -5.25
CA TYR A 109 11.69 3.14 -6.01
C TYR A 109 12.95 2.30 -6.01
N ALA A 110 12.78 0.98 -5.91
CA ALA A 110 13.87 0.03 -5.98
C ALA A 110 13.57 -1.00 -7.07
N TYR A 111 14.55 -1.24 -7.91
CA TYR A 111 14.55 -2.32 -8.89
C TYR A 111 15.53 -3.39 -8.40
N ILE A 112 15.01 -4.57 -8.08
CA ILE A 112 15.85 -5.64 -7.54
C ILE A 112 16.17 -6.62 -8.67
N ILE A 113 17.45 -6.78 -8.96
CA ILE A 113 17.95 -7.65 -10.02
C ILE A 113 18.75 -8.77 -9.36
N TYR A 114 18.37 -10.01 -9.65
CA TYR A 114 19.14 -11.19 -9.27
C TYR A 114 19.99 -11.63 -10.47
N ALA A 115 21.30 -11.53 -10.35
CA ALA A 115 22.24 -11.96 -11.38
C ALA A 115 22.84 -13.31 -11.04
N GLY A 116 22.61 -14.30 -11.88
CA GLY A 116 23.12 -15.65 -11.67
C GLY A 116 22.66 -16.64 -12.74
N PRO A 117 23.33 -17.80 -12.85
CA PRO A 117 23.05 -18.74 -13.93
C PRO A 117 21.75 -19.52 -13.74
N THR A 118 21.19 -19.56 -12.52
CA THR A 118 19.98 -20.30 -12.22
C THR A 118 18.90 -19.37 -11.69
N ARG A 119 17.62 -19.68 -12.02
CA ARG A 119 16.47 -18.90 -11.61
C ARG A 119 16.28 -18.93 -10.10
N PRO A 120 16.12 -17.76 -9.43
CA PRO A 120 15.85 -17.71 -8.00
C PRO A 120 14.36 -18.02 -7.72
N ILE A 121 14.05 -19.27 -7.40
CA ILE A 121 12.67 -19.74 -7.31
C ILE A 121 11.86 -18.99 -6.22
N PHE A 122 12.45 -18.81 -5.04
CA PHE A 122 11.75 -18.18 -3.92
C PHE A 122 11.61 -16.65 -4.08
N LEU A 123 12.47 -16.03 -4.87
CA LEU A 123 12.45 -14.59 -5.11
C LEU A 123 11.85 -14.21 -6.47
N ARG A 124 11.35 -15.19 -7.22
CA ARG A 124 10.94 -14.98 -8.63
C ARG A 124 9.91 -13.87 -8.83
N ASP A 125 9.06 -13.64 -7.85
CA ASP A 125 8.00 -12.61 -7.93
C ASP A 125 8.48 -11.23 -7.47
N TYR A 126 9.71 -11.13 -6.95
CA TYR A 126 10.23 -9.91 -6.33
C TYR A 126 11.49 -9.37 -6.97
N VAL A 127 12.08 -10.13 -7.91
CA VAL A 127 13.34 -9.74 -8.56
C VAL A 127 13.23 -9.96 -10.07
N LEU A 128 14.01 -9.18 -10.81
CA LEU A 128 14.28 -9.46 -12.21
C LEU A 128 15.47 -10.43 -12.29
N TRP A 129 15.28 -11.56 -12.94
CA TRP A 129 16.37 -12.52 -13.13
C TRP A 129 17.19 -12.17 -14.38
N GLU A 130 18.49 -12.01 -14.19
CA GLU A 130 19.46 -11.81 -15.27
C GLU A 130 20.48 -12.96 -15.26
N LYS A 131 20.54 -13.70 -16.36
CA LYS A 131 21.44 -14.87 -16.48
C LYS A 131 22.91 -14.46 -16.57
N ASN A 132 23.17 -13.30 -17.19
CA ASN A 132 24.51 -12.82 -17.47
C ASN A 132 25.02 -11.92 -16.36
N LYS A 133 26.35 -11.83 -16.27
CA LYS A 133 27.00 -10.91 -15.34
C LYS A 133 26.62 -9.47 -15.73
N ILE A 134 26.29 -8.67 -14.73
CA ILE A 134 25.92 -7.27 -14.91
C ILE A 134 27.14 -6.40 -14.61
N ASP A 135 27.46 -5.47 -15.53
CA ASP A 135 28.42 -4.41 -15.28
C ASP A 135 27.71 -3.25 -14.58
N ILE A 136 28.29 -2.81 -13.47
CA ILE A 136 27.79 -1.71 -12.68
C ILE A 136 28.61 -0.45 -12.95
#